data_5102b55e0dbb874e6853e06008ec0bce
#
_entry.id   5102b55e0dbb874e6853e06008ec0bce
#
_cell.length_a   1.000
_cell.length_b   1.000
_cell.length_c   1.000
_cell.angle_alpha   90.00
_cell.angle_beta   90.00
_cell.angle_gamma   90.00
#
_symmetry.space_group_name_H-M   'P 1'
#
loop_
_entity.id
_entity.type
_entity.pdbx_description
1 polymer ?
#
loop_
_entity_poly.entity_id
_entity_poly.type
_entity_poly.pdbx_seq_one_letter_code
_entity_poly.pdbx_strand_id
1 'polypeptide(L)'
;KPSSAASDVYKRQVHDILGVAVFLIAFSAIVFFAPEFGGYFLEYNNFIPADPLKTPPHIAPVWYFTPYYSVLRAVTDDFLMFWMTPFLILYALLVLGTARYTSVKVITVAAVLALIAGFFLIEAKFWGVVGMGAAVLILFTMPWIDHSPVRSIRYRPGWHKWVYGVFVVVFLVLGYLGVQPPEELRNLVAKIGTLLYFAFFMLMPWWSAMGEFKSVPDRVTFAAH
;
A
#
# COMPACT_ATOMS: atom_id res chain seq x y z
N LYS A 1 -37.90 -34.60 -1.23
CA LYS A 1 -37.54 -33.68 -2.33
C LYS A 1 -36.05 -33.54 -2.35
N PRO A 2 -35.35 -34.00 -3.41
CA PRO A 2 -33.94 -33.63 -3.59
C PRO A 2 -33.99 -32.17 -4.05
N SER A 3 -33.76 -31.50 -3.35
CA SER A 3 -33.06 -30.52 -2.59
C SER A 3 -32.92 -29.19 -3.29
N SER A 4 -33.58 -28.22 -2.72
CA SER A 4 -33.28 -26.80 -2.90
C SER A 4 -31.77 -26.50 -2.78
N ALA A 5 -31.04 -27.20 -1.91
CA ALA A 5 -29.61 -27.03 -1.73
C ALA A 5 -28.76 -27.39 -2.99
N ALA A 6 -29.02 -28.51 -3.65
CA ALA A 6 -28.29 -28.88 -4.87
C ALA A 6 -28.61 -27.92 -6.03
N SER A 7 -29.88 -27.48 -6.14
CA SER A 7 -30.29 -26.46 -7.10
C SER A 7 -29.62 -25.10 -6.84
N ASP A 8 -29.46 -24.72 -5.59
CA ASP A 8 -28.83 -23.45 -5.23
C ASP A 8 -27.30 -23.47 -5.47
N VAL A 9 -26.65 -24.61 -5.23
CA VAL A 9 -25.23 -24.82 -5.57
C VAL A 9 -25.03 -24.70 -7.07
N TYR A 10 -25.87 -25.38 -7.87
CA TYR A 10 -25.78 -25.33 -9.33
C TYR A 10 -25.98 -23.90 -9.86
N LYS A 11 -26.94 -23.15 -9.35
CA LYS A 11 -27.19 -21.77 -9.75
C LYS A 11 -25.98 -20.87 -9.44
N ARG A 12 -25.36 -21.02 -8.28
CA ARG A 12 -24.15 -20.27 -7.90
C ARG A 12 -22.98 -20.59 -8.83
N GLN A 13 -22.75 -21.88 -9.13
CA GLN A 13 -21.71 -22.31 -10.06
C GLN A 13 -21.90 -21.73 -11.45
N VAL A 14 -23.14 -21.69 -11.98
CA VAL A 14 -23.45 -21.07 -13.27
C VAL A 14 -23.13 -19.57 -13.27
N HIS A 15 -23.48 -18.84 -12.21
CA HIS A 15 -23.14 -17.42 -12.12
C HIS A 15 -21.63 -17.18 -12.03
N ASP A 16 -20.90 -18.01 -11.28
CA ASP A 16 -19.45 -17.92 -11.16
C ASP A 16 -18.77 -18.20 -12.51
N ILE A 17 -19.21 -19.25 -13.21
CA ILE A 17 -18.68 -19.59 -14.55
C ILE A 17 -19.00 -18.47 -15.55
N LEU A 18 -20.21 -17.90 -15.51
CA LEU A 18 -20.58 -16.77 -16.38
C LEU A 18 -19.70 -15.55 -16.11
N GLY A 19 -19.46 -15.23 -14.83
CA GLY A 19 -18.57 -14.14 -14.43
C GLY A 19 -17.14 -14.34 -14.95
N VAL A 20 -16.59 -15.55 -14.80
CA VAL A 20 -15.28 -15.92 -15.33
C VAL A 20 -15.24 -15.85 -16.86
N ALA A 21 -16.29 -16.32 -17.53
CA ALA A 21 -16.36 -16.28 -19.00
C ALA A 21 -16.38 -14.84 -19.54
N VAL A 22 -17.18 -13.95 -18.93
CA VAL A 22 -17.22 -12.52 -19.30
C VAL A 22 -15.86 -11.87 -19.08
N PHE A 23 -15.23 -12.14 -17.93
CA PHE A 23 -13.88 -11.64 -17.63
C PHE A 23 -12.86 -12.13 -18.67
N LEU A 24 -12.84 -13.42 -18.99
CA LEU A 24 -11.90 -14.00 -19.96
C LEU A 24 -12.12 -13.46 -21.36
N ILE A 25 -13.36 -13.22 -21.78
CA ILE A 25 -13.67 -12.60 -23.08
C ILE A 25 -13.11 -11.17 -23.12
N ALA A 26 -13.38 -10.36 -22.10
CA ALA A 26 -12.86 -9.00 -22.04
C ALA A 26 -11.33 -8.96 -21.98
N PHE A 27 -10.73 -9.82 -21.15
CA PHE A 27 -9.29 -9.97 -21.02
C PHE A 27 -8.64 -10.39 -22.36
N SER A 28 -9.18 -11.42 -23.00
CA SER A 28 -8.68 -11.90 -24.30
C SER A 28 -8.84 -10.85 -25.39
N ALA A 29 -9.95 -10.13 -25.40
CA ALA A 29 -10.15 -9.04 -26.35
C ALA A 29 -9.06 -7.96 -26.23
N ILE A 30 -8.69 -7.56 -25.00
CA ILE A 30 -7.61 -6.60 -24.78
C ILE A 30 -6.26 -7.19 -25.20
N VAL A 31 -5.92 -8.39 -24.72
CA VAL A 31 -4.59 -8.99 -24.93
C VAL A 31 -4.32 -9.25 -26.40
N PHE A 32 -5.32 -9.75 -27.16
CA PHE A 32 -5.11 -10.14 -28.56
C PHE A 32 -5.40 -9.03 -29.57
N PHE A 33 -6.28 -8.08 -29.26
CA PHE A 33 -6.72 -7.07 -30.23
C PHE A 33 -6.35 -5.64 -29.88
N ALA A 34 -6.07 -5.33 -28.62
CA ALA A 34 -5.69 -3.99 -28.17
C ALA A 34 -4.66 -4.02 -27.02
N PRO A 35 -3.50 -4.71 -27.18
CA PRO A 35 -2.53 -4.90 -26.09
C PRO A 35 -1.94 -3.59 -25.58
N GLU A 36 -1.83 -2.60 -26.43
CA GLU A 36 -1.29 -1.28 -26.08
C GLU A 36 -2.34 -0.41 -25.39
N PHE A 37 -3.62 -0.57 -25.75
CA PHE A 37 -4.75 0.24 -25.29
C PHE A 37 -4.42 1.74 -25.24
N GLY A 38 -3.83 2.26 -26.34
CA GLY A 38 -3.41 3.66 -26.46
C GLY A 38 -2.26 4.06 -25.51
N GLY A 39 -1.43 3.11 -25.11
CA GLY A 39 -0.30 3.33 -24.19
C GLY A 39 -0.63 3.15 -22.71
N TYR A 40 -1.87 2.78 -22.36
CA TYR A 40 -2.25 2.56 -20.96
C TYR A 40 -1.71 1.25 -20.38
N PHE A 41 -1.64 0.16 -21.19
CA PHE A 41 -1.17 -1.15 -20.71
C PHE A 41 0.28 -1.42 -21.05
N LEU A 42 0.71 -1.04 -22.25
CA LEU A 42 2.11 -1.14 -22.67
C LEU A 42 2.67 0.26 -22.91
N GLU A 43 3.83 0.51 -22.33
CA GLU A 43 4.52 1.77 -22.49
C GLU A 43 5.01 1.93 -23.93
N TYR A 44 4.80 3.14 -24.49
CA TYR A 44 5.20 3.47 -25.86
C TYR A 44 6.69 3.24 -26.12
N ASN A 45 7.55 3.43 -25.12
CA ASN A 45 8.99 3.21 -25.23
C ASN A 45 9.37 1.78 -25.58
N ASN A 46 8.49 0.79 -25.30
CA ASN A 46 8.74 -0.62 -25.68
C ASN A 46 8.75 -0.86 -27.18
N PHE A 47 8.19 0.04 -27.98
CA PHE A 47 8.12 -0.05 -29.43
C PHE A 47 9.20 0.77 -30.15
N ILE A 48 10.00 1.53 -29.41
CA ILE A 48 11.11 2.32 -29.95
C ILE A 48 12.34 1.41 -30.05
N PRO A 49 13.07 1.42 -31.18
CA PRO A 49 14.34 0.70 -31.31
C PRO A 49 15.32 1.12 -30.19
N ALA A 50 15.93 0.11 -29.56
CA ALA A 50 16.87 0.36 -28.47
C ALA A 50 18.14 1.06 -28.99
N ASP A 51 18.49 2.20 -28.41
CA ASP A 51 19.75 2.90 -28.63
C ASP A 51 20.50 2.98 -27.29
N PRO A 52 21.65 2.30 -27.14
CA PRO A 52 22.41 2.28 -25.89
C PRO A 52 22.97 3.65 -25.48
N LEU A 53 23.03 4.61 -26.43
CA LEU A 53 23.57 5.95 -26.17
C LEU A 53 22.48 7.00 -25.95
N LYS A 54 21.19 6.65 -26.12
CA LYS A 54 20.09 7.60 -26.02
C LYS A 54 19.02 7.11 -25.06
N THR A 55 18.94 7.76 -23.89
CA THR A 55 17.87 7.50 -22.94
C THR A 55 16.55 8.15 -23.39
N PRO A 56 15.41 7.46 -23.38
CA PRO A 56 14.11 8.06 -23.67
C PRO A 56 13.83 9.25 -22.74
N PRO A 57 13.19 10.33 -23.26
CA PRO A 57 12.94 11.54 -22.47
C PRO A 57 11.96 11.35 -21.32
N HIS A 58 11.11 10.33 -21.40
CA HIS A 58 10.15 9.98 -20.37
C HIS A 58 10.23 8.49 -20.08
N ILE A 59 10.61 8.14 -18.86
CA ILE A 59 10.66 6.77 -18.38
C ILE A 59 9.72 6.67 -17.18
N ALA A 60 8.68 5.85 -17.32
CA ALA A 60 7.76 5.55 -16.23
C ALA A 60 7.72 4.03 -16.03
N PRO A 61 7.61 3.54 -14.79
CA PRO A 61 7.37 2.13 -14.53
C PRO A 61 5.94 1.74 -14.95
N VAL A 62 5.67 0.44 -15.03
CA VAL A 62 4.31 -0.08 -15.26
C VAL A 62 3.33 0.47 -14.21
N TRP A 63 2.08 0.68 -14.60
CA TRP A 63 1.06 1.41 -13.83
C TRP A 63 0.90 0.94 -12.37
N TYR A 64 0.97 -0.36 -12.10
CA TYR A 64 0.85 -0.91 -10.73
C TYR A 64 2.08 -0.65 -9.85
N PHE A 65 3.21 -0.27 -10.44
CA PHE A 65 4.45 0.04 -9.73
C PHE A 65 4.65 1.54 -9.49
N THR A 66 3.89 2.38 -10.17
CA THR A 66 4.02 3.84 -10.10
C THR A 66 3.91 4.44 -8.69
N PRO A 67 3.03 3.95 -7.76
CA PRO A 67 3.00 4.47 -6.40
C PRO A 67 4.31 4.26 -5.65
N TYR A 68 4.92 3.11 -5.81
CA TYR A 68 6.19 2.75 -5.16
C TYR A 68 7.37 3.49 -5.77
N TYR A 69 7.33 3.74 -7.08
CA TYR A 69 8.31 4.58 -7.75
C TYR A 69 8.22 6.05 -7.29
N SER A 70 7.02 6.54 -7.00
CA SER A 70 6.83 7.84 -6.37
C SER A 70 7.49 7.92 -5.00
N VAL A 71 7.36 6.86 -4.18
CA VAL A 71 8.06 6.75 -2.88
C VAL A 71 9.57 6.83 -3.07
N LEU A 72 10.14 6.08 -4.02
CA LEU A 72 11.57 6.12 -4.33
C LEU A 72 12.04 7.55 -4.61
N ARG A 73 11.31 8.28 -5.45
CA ARG A 73 11.64 9.65 -5.85
C ARG A 73 11.42 10.68 -4.75
N ALA A 74 10.47 10.46 -3.83
CA ALA A 74 10.19 11.34 -2.72
C ALA A 74 11.29 11.34 -1.65
N VAL A 75 12.06 10.25 -1.56
CA VAL A 75 13.14 10.09 -0.57
C VAL A 75 14.37 10.88 -1.01
N THR A 76 14.53 12.04 -0.41
CA THR A 76 15.67 12.96 -0.55
C THR A 76 16.30 13.19 0.80
N ASP A 77 17.50 13.79 0.86
CA ASP A 77 18.17 14.11 2.14
C ASP A 77 17.29 14.97 3.03
N ASP A 78 16.65 16.01 2.46
CA ASP A 78 15.70 16.85 3.19
C ASP A 78 14.50 16.05 3.74
N PHE A 79 13.97 15.10 2.96
CA PHE A 79 12.88 14.25 3.42
C PHE A 79 13.28 13.36 4.59
N LEU A 80 14.46 12.74 4.51
CA LEU A 80 14.98 11.90 5.59
C LEU A 80 15.21 12.69 6.87
N MET A 81 15.82 13.88 6.77
CA MET A 81 16.19 14.69 7.93
C MET A 81 15.00 15.42 8.55
N PHE A 82 14.18 16.09 7.74
CA PHE A 82 13.14 17.00 8.26
C PHE A 82 11.75 16.35 8.38
N TRP A 83 11.50 15.22 7.72
CA TRP A 83 10.20 14.57 7.74
C TRP A 83 10.24 13.19 8.39
N MET A 84 11.14 12.32 7.90
CA MET A 84 11.22 10.94 8.37
C MET A 84 11.83 10.85 9.77
N THR A 85 12.90 11.58 10.04
CA THR A 85 13.55 11.56 11.37
C THR A 85 12.61 12.01 12.49
N PRO A 86 11.92 13.17 12.42
CA PRO A 86 10.94 13.54 13.44
C PRO A 86 9.79 12.54 13.58
N PHE A 87 9.31 11.99 12.45
CA PHE A 87 8.28 10.98 12.48
C PHE A 87 8.71 9.71 13.22
N LEU A 88 9.92 9.21 12.96
CA LEU A 88 10.47 8.04 13.66
C LEU A 88 10.70 8.29 15.14
N ILE A 89 11.14 9.49 15.52
CA ILE A 89 11.28 9.89 16.94
C ILE A 89 9.92 9.88 17.63
N LEU A 90 8.91 10.51 17.02
CA LEU A 90 7.55 10.50 17.56
C LEU A 90 6.98 9.10 17.67
N TYR A 91 7.22 8.25 16.67
CA TYR A 91 6.85 6.85 16.70
C TYR A 91 7.52 6.09 17.85
N ALA A 92 8.82 6.27 18.06
CA ALA A 92 9.54 5.67 19.19
C ALA A 92 9.00 6.12 20.54
N LEU A 93 8.70 7.42 20.69
CA LEU A 93 8.07 7.96 21.91
C LEU A 93 6.68 7.36 22.15
N LEU A 94 5.88 7.19 21.10
CA LEU A 94 4.58 6.55 21.18
C LEU A 94 4.71 5.09 21.65
N VAL A 95 5.65 4.33 21.08
CA VAL A 95 5.92 2.94 21.50
C VAL A 95 6.42 2.88 22.94
N LEU A 96 7.31 3.80 23.36
CA LEU A 96 7.80 3.87 24.74
C LEU A 96 6.67 4.11 25.74
N GLY A 97 5.69 4.94 25.39
CA GLY A 97 4.53 5.23 26.22
C GLY A 97 3.47 4.14 26.27
N THR A 98 3.31 3.36 25.18
CA THR A 98 2.17 2.45 25.01
C THR A 98 2.52 0.97 25.05
N ALA A 99 3.73 0.58 24.63
CA ALA A 99 4.12 -0.84 24.60
C ALA A 99 4.24 -1.43 26.01
N ARG A 100 3.65 -2.61 26.17
CA ARG A 100 3.67 -3.34 27.43
C ARG A 100 5.03 -4.00 27.75
N TYR A 101 5.69 -4.52 26.71
CA TYR A 101 6.92 -5.28 26.85
C TYR A 101 8.16 -4.41 26.69
N THR A 102 9.10 -4.51 27.64
CA THR A 102 10.37 -3.79 27.60
C THR A 102 11.21 -4.15 26.37
N SER A 103 11.18 -5.40 25.94
CA SER A 103 11.89 -5.86 24.73
C SER A 103 11.42 -5.09 23.48
N VAL A 104 10.11 -4.88 23.33
CA VAL A 104 9.56 -4.10 22.20
C VAL A 104 10.06 -2.66 22.23
N LYS A 105 10.08 -2.04 23.42
CA LYS A 105 10.60 -0.68 23.60
C LYS A 105 12.07 -0.57 23.19
N VAL A 106 12.89 -1.48 23.71
CA VAL A 106 14.35 -1.49 23.44
C VAL A 106 14.62 -1.72 21.95
N ILE A 107 13.96 -2.72 21.33
CA ILE A 107 14.12 -3.03 19.91
C ILE A 107 13.70 -1.84 19.05
N THR A 108 12.57 -1.20 19.36
CA THR A 108 12.09 -0.05 18.58
C THR A 108 13.06 1.12 18.68
N VAL A 109 13.52 1.48 19.87
CA VAL A 109 14.48 2.56 20.06
C VAL A 109 15.79 2.26 19.35
N ALA A 110 16.32 1.04 19.48
CA ALA A 110 17.54 0.64 18.79
C ALA A 110 17.39 0.70 17.27
N ALA A 111 16.26 0.21 16.74
CA ALA A 111 15.97 0.27 15.30
C ALA A 111 15.85 1.71 14.79
N VAL A 112 15.14 2.58 15.52
CA VAL A 112 15.00 3.99 15.15
C VAL A 112 16.35 4.71 15.19
N LEU A 113 17.17 4.49 16.21
CA LEU A 113 18.51 5.07 16.28
C LEU A 113 19.41 4.56 15.15
N ALA A 114 19.34 3.27 14.81
CA ALA A 114 20.10 2.69 13.71
C ALA A 114 19.67 3.28 12.35
N LEU A 115 18.36 3.48 12.12
CA LEU A 115 17.83 4.12 10.92
C LEU A 115 18.28 5.57 10.81
N ILE A 116 18.18 6.35 11.88
CA ILE A 116 18.61 7.75 11.91
C ILE A 116 20.12 7.84 11.66
N ALA A 117 20.92 7.00 12.31
CA ALA A 117 22.36 6.93 12.04
C ALA A 117 22.65 6.58 10.56
N GLY A 118 21.87 5.64 10.00
CA GLY A 118 21.96 5.27 8.59
C GLY A 118 21.64 6.44 7.64
N PHE A 119 20.69 7.31 7.99
CA PHE A 119 20.37 8.50 7.19
C PHE A 119 21.54 9.48 7.09
N PHE A 120 22.40 9.54 8.10
CA PHE A 120 23.63 10.36 8.07
C PHE A 120 24.80 9.69 7.38
N LEU A 121 24.86 8.36 7.33
CA LEU A 121 26.02 7.61 6.84
C LEU A 121 25.90 7.16 5.40
N ILE A 122 24.67 7.02 4.89
CA ILE A 122 24.36 6.40 3.59
C ILE A 122 23.55 7.40 2.75
N GLU A 123 23.86 7.47 1.45
CA GLU A 123 23.18 8.37 0.51
C GLU A 123 21.65 8.17 0.46
N ALA A 124 20.88 9.25 0.31
CA ALA A 124 19.43 9.23 0.21
C ALA A 124 18.91 8.35 -0.93
N LYS A 125 19.65 8.19 -2.02
CA LYS A 125 19.31 7.31 -3.14
C LYS A 125 19.14 5.85 -2.70
N PHE A 126 20.02 5.36 -1.84
CA PHE A 126 19.91 4.02 -1.27
C PHE A 126 18.63 3.89 -0.43
N TRP A 127 18.34 4.89 0.40
CA TRP A 127 17.13 4.92 1.21
C TRP A 127 15.86 5.03 0.38
N GLY A 128 15.92 5.63 -0.80
CA GLY A 128 14.83 5.62 -1.77
C GLY A 128 14.48 4.19 -2.22
N VAL A 129 15.49 3.39 -2.55
CA VAL A 129 15.31 1.97 -2.92
C VAL A 129 14.78 1.16 -1.74
N VAL A 130 15.36 1.36 -0.54
CA VAL A 130 14.89 0.72 0.69
C VAL A 130 13.44 1.10 0.99
N GLY A 131 13.08 2.40 0.87
CA GLY A 131 11.72 2.89 1.06
C GLY A 131 10.73 2.29 0.08
N MET A 132 11.09 2.19 -1.20
CA MET A 132 10.28 1.53 -2.22
C MET A 132 10.03 0.05 -1.87
N GLY A 133 11.07 -0.69 -1.52
CA GLY A 133 10.96 -2.09 -1.10
C GLY A 133 10.15 -2.24 0.19
N ALA A 134 10.39 -1.37 1.18
CA ALA A 134 9.63 -1.36 2.43
C ALA A 134 8.14 -1.08 2.20
N ALA A 135 7.78 -0.21 1.25
CA ALA A 135 6.39 0.08 0.91
C ALA A 135 5.64 -1.15 0.37
N VAL A 136 6.32 -2.03 -0.36
CA VAL A 136 5.75 -3.32 -0.79
C VAL A 136 5.70 -4.31 0.38
N LEU A 137 6.81 -4.46 1.12
CA LEU A 137 6.95 -5.46 2.17
C LEU A 137 6.03 -5.20 3.37
N ILE A 138 5.73 -3.93 3.68
CA ILE A 138 4.86 -3.56 4.81
C ILE A 138 3.44 -4.14 4.67
N LEU A 139 2.99 -4.40 3.44
CA LEU A 139 1.68 -5.02 3.19
C LEU A 139 1.59 -6.43 3.79
N PHE A 140 2.69 -7.16 3.80
CA PHE A 140 2.73 -8.51 4.41
C PHE A 140 2.62 -8.48 5.94
N THR A 141 2.91 -7.34 6.58
CA THR A 141 2.82 -7.21 8.03
C THR A 141 1.41 -6.98 8.55
N MET A 142 0.44 -6.69 7.68
CA MET A 142 -0.95 -6.37 8.06
C MET A 142 -1.59 -7.35 9.05
N PRO A 143 -1.45 -8.69 8.91
CA PRO A 143 -2.06 -9.63 9.87
C PRO A 143 -1.58 -9.46 11.31
N TRP A 144 -0.39 -8.91 11.51
CA TRP A 144 0.21 -8.71 12.84
C TRP A 144 0.03 -7.29 13.39
N ILE A 145 -0.12 -6.29 12.52
CA ILE A 145 -0.27 -4.89 12.94
C ILE A 145 -1.74 -4.46 13.07
N ASP A 146 -2.69 -5.18 12.46
CA ASP A 146 -4.12 -4.91 12.61
C ASP A 146 -4.65 -5.55 13.91
N HIS A 147 -4.75 -4.75 14.96
CA HIS A 147 -5.23 -5.16 16.28
C HIS A 147 -6.75 -5.05 16.43
N SER A 148 -7.50 -4.90 15.33
CA SER A 148 -8.95 -4.81 15.38
C SER A 148 -9.58 -6.12 15.90
N PRO A 149 -10.49 -6.08 16.89
CA PRO A 149 -11.18 -7.25 17.39
C PRO A 149 -12.14 -7.87 16.36
N VAL A 150 -12.49 -7.13 15.30
CA VAL A 150 -13.38 -7.59 14.23
C VAL A 150 -12.69 -7.50 12.87
N ARG A 151 -12.79 -8.57 12.08
CA ARG A 151 -12.12 -8.65 10.77
C ARG A 151 -12.79 -7.76 9.71
N SER A 152 -14.12 -7.72 9.68
CA SER A 152 -14.86 -6.99 8.65
C SER A 152 -14.98 -5.50 8.99
N ILE A 153 -14.71 -4.63 8.04
CA ILE A 153 -14.87 -3.17 8.14
C ILE A 153 -16.32 -2.75 8.44
N ARG A 154 -17.29 -3.61 8.14
CA ARG A 154 -18.72 -3.36 8.41
C ARG A 154 -19.02 -3.22 9.91
N TYR A 155 -18.28 -3.92 10.76
CA TYR A 155 -18.45 -3.95 12.20
C TYR A 155 -17.48 -3.03 12.94
N ARG A 156 -16.56 -2.40 12.20
CA ARG A 156 -15.61 -1.41 12.73
C ARG A 156 -16.27 -0.05 12.90
N PRO A 157 -15.71 0.83 13.74
CA PRO A 157 -16.16 2.21 13.88
C PRO A 157 -16.25 2.93 12.53
N GLY A 158 -17.24 3.84 12.39
CA GLY A 158 -17.46 4.53 11.11
C GLY A 158 -16.29 5.32 10.60
N TRP A 159 -15.48 5.91 11.50
CA TRP A 159 -14.31 6.70 11.13
C TRP A 159 -13.16 5.86 10.53
N HIS A 160 -13.07 4.54 10.82
CA HIS A 160 -12.09 3.66 10.16
C HIS A 160 -12.25 3.65 8.64
N LYS A 161 -13.48 3.77 8.14
CA LYS A 161 -13.74 3.85 6.70
C LYS A 161 -13.09 5.08 6.07
N TRP A 162 -13.07 6.19 6.81
CA TRP A 162 -12.41 7.41 6.37
C TRP A 162 -10.89 7.28 6.36
N VAL A 163 -10.30 6.61 7.35
CA VAL A 163 -8.86 6.33 7.39
C VAL A 163 -8.46 5.48 6.17
N TYR A 164 -9.21 4.42 5.87
CA TYR A 164 -9.00 3.64 4.64
C TYR A 164 -9.24 4.46 3.37
N GLY A 165 -10.27 5.31 3.36
CA GLY A 165 -10.56 6.20 2.23
C GLY A 165 -9.40 7.16 1.94
N VAL A 166 -8.86 7.79 2.97
CA VAL A 166 -7.67 8.66 2.86
C VAL A 166 -6.47 7.87 2.33
N PHE A 167 -6.23 6.67 2.86
CA PHE A 167 -5.14 5.82 2.37
C PHE A 167 -5.27 5.50 0.87
N VAL A 168 -6.48 5.14 0.41
CA VAL A 168 -6.73 4.88 -1.02
C VAL A 168 -6.45 6.12 -1.86
N VAL A 169 -6.92 7.29 -1.42
CA VAL A 169 -6.65 8.57 -2.13
C VAL A 169 -5.14 8.84 -2.19
N VAL A 170 -4.43 8.70 -1.07
CA VAL A 170 -2.97 8.87 -1.01
C VAL A 170 -2.27 7.92 -1.98
N PHE A 171 -2.67 6.65 -2.00
CA PHE A 171 -2.10 5.64 -2.90
C PHE A 171 -2.31 5.99 -4.39
N LEU A 172 -3.52 6.43 -4.75
CA LEU A 172 -3.83 6.85 -6.11
C LEU A 172 -3.06 8.13 -6.51
N VAL A 173 -2.93 9.09 -5.60
CA VAL A 173 -2.13 10.31 -5.83
C VAL A 173 -0.65 9.96 -6.04
N LEU A 174 -0.08 9.08 -5.20
CA LEU A 174 1.29 8.59 -5.40
C LEU A 174 1.44 7.88 -6.74
N GLY A 175 0.44 7.09 -7.17
CA GLY A 175 0.42 6.44 -8.47
C GLY A 175 0.47 7.46 -9.62
N TYR A 176 -0.35 8.48 -9.55
CA TYR A 176 -0.35 9.57 -10.54
C TYR A 176 1.00 10.31 -10.57
N LEU A 177 1.55 10.65 -9.41
CA LEU A 177 2.82 11.37 -9.30
C LEU A 177 4.02 10.54 -9.81
N GLY A 178 3.94 9.22 -9.72
CA GLY A 178 5.00 8.32 -10.21
C GLY A 178 5.22 8.41 -11.71
N VAL A 179 4.21 8.79 -12.48
CA VAL A 179 4.30 8.96 -13.95
C VAL A 179 4.69 10.39 -14.33
N GLN A 180 4.44 11.38 -13.47
CA GLN A 180 4.65 12.80 -13.79
C GLN A 180 6.12 13.21 -13.68
N PRO A 181 6.58 14.18 -14.48
CA PRO A 181 7.91 14.77 -14.34
C PRO A 181 8.07 15.43 -12.95
N PRO A 182 9.30 15.46 -12.40
CA PRO A 182 9.55 16.07 -11.11
C PRO A 182 9.40 17.60 -11.19
N GLU A 183 8.53 18.13 -10.34
CA GLU A 183 8.35 19.57 -10.10
C GLU A 183 8.28 19.81 -8.59
N GLU A 184 8.59 21.00 -8.11
CA GLU A 184 8.66 21.30 -6.67
C GLU A 184 7.37 20.93 -5.93
N LEU A 185 6.21 21.37 -6.45
CA LEU A 185 4.91 21.07 -5.84
C LEU A 185 4.62 19.55 -5.86
N ARG A 186 4.88 18.88 -6.98
CA ARG A 186 4.67 17.43 -7.12
C ARG A 186 5.57 16.64 -6.17
N ASN A 187 6.82 17.07 -6.01
CA ASN A 187 7.75 16.46 -5.06
C ASN A 187 7.30 16.66 -3.61
N LEU A 188 6.79 17.85 -3.26
CA LEU A 188 6.22 18.11 -1.94
C LEU A 188 5.02 17.19 -1.66
N VAL A 189 4.09 17.07 -2.61
CA VAL A 189 2.92 16.19 -2.46
C VAL A 189 3.35 14.71 -2.36
N ALA A 190 4.38 14.30 -3.12
CA ALA A 190 4.93 12.95 -3.03
C ALA A 190 5.57 12.68 -1.65
N LYS A 191 6.29 13.65 -1.07
CA LYS A 191 6.85 13.55 0.29
C LYS A 191 5.76 13.39 1.34
N ILE A 192 4.71 14.24 1.28
CA ILE A 192 3.55 14.14 2.18
C ILE A 192 2.85 12.79 2.00
N GLY A 193 2.58 12.38 0.77
CA GLY A 193 1.94 11.10 0.46
C GLY A 193 2.75 9.91 0.96
N THR A 194 4.07 9.93 0.81
CA THR A 194 4.97 8.90 1.32
C THR A 194 4.92 8.80 2.84
N LEU A 195 4.95 9.93 3.54
CA LEU A 195 4.84 9.96 4.99
C LEU A 195 3.49 9.41 5.45
N LEU A 196 2.38 9.83 4.82
CA LEU A 196 1.03 9.35 5.15
C LEU A 196 0.88 7.85 4.85
N TYR A 197 1.50 7.36 3.76
CA TYR A 197 1.51 5.94 3.42
C TYR A 197 2.14 5.11 4.56
N PHE A 198 3.34 5.45 5.00
CA PHE A 198 3.99 4.73 6.10
C PHE A 198 3.28 4.96 7.45
N ALA A 199 2.79 6.16 7.71
CA ALA A 199 2.04 6.46 8.92
C ALA A 199 0.78 5.59 9.06
N PHE A 200 0.06 5.32 7.96
CA PHE A 200 -1.10 4.45 7.95
C PHE A 200 -0.78 3.07 8.55
N PHE A 201 0.30 2.43 8.09
CA PHE A 201 0.71 1.11 8.58
C PHE A 201 1.37 1.16 9.95
N MET A 202 2.31 2.07 10.16
CA MET A 202 3.05 2.15 11.42
C MET A 202 2.15 2.51 12.60
N LEU A 203 1.13 3.33 12.40
CA LEU A 203 0.15 3.68 13.43
C LEU A 203 -1.04 2.72 13.51
N MET A 204 -1.13 1.73 12.60
CA MET A 204 -2.23 0.77 12.56
C MET A 204 -2.47 0.04 13.90
N PRO A 205 -1.44 -0.40 14.66
CA PRO A 205 -1.66 -1.08 15.94
C PRO A 205 -2.51 -0.29 16.93
N TRP A 206 -2.45 1.04 16.84
CA TRP A 206 -3.24 1.92 17.73
C TRP A 206 -4.59 2.27 17.14
N TRP A 207 -4.64 2.85 15.95
CA TRP A 207 -5.92 3.31 15.41
C TRP A 207 -6.87 2.15 15.08
N SER A 208 -6.38 0.96 14.70
CA SER A 208 -7.24 -0.18 14.40
C SER A 208 -7.92 -0.78 15.63
N ALA A 209 -7.34 -0.59 16.82
CA ALA A 209 -7.90 -1.04 18.09
C ALA A 209 -8.85 -0.01 18.74
N MET A 210 -8.89 1.23 18.25
CA MET A 210 -9.65 2.32 18.86
C MET A 210 -11.09 2.40 18.37
N GLY A 211 -12.00 2.75 19.29
CA GLY A 211 -13.40 3.06 19.02
C GLY A 211 -14.37 1.93 19.38
N GLU A 212 -15.65 2.14 19.10
CA GLU A 212 -16.73 1.20 19.41
C GLU A 212 -16.97 0.24 18.24
N PHE A 213 -16.83 -1.05 18.52
CA PHE A 213 -17.07 -2.11 17.54
C PHE A 213 -18.47 -2.68 17.67
N LYS A 214 -19.11 -2.92 16.55
CA LYS A 214 -20.44 -3.55 16.51
C LYS A 214 -20.32 -5.05 16.76
N SER A 215 -21.32 -5.63 17.42
CA SER A 215 -21.40 -7.07 17.62
C SER A 215 -21.50 -7.80 16.28
N VAL A 216 -20.71 -8.87 16.13
CA VAL A 216 -20.79 -9.75 14.96
C VAL A 216 -21.93 -10.74 15.16
N PRO A 217 -22.86 -10.92 14.20
CA PRO A 217 -23.95 -11.90 14.32
C PRO A 217 -23.39 -13.32 14.50
N ASP A 218 -24.02 -14.12 15.36
CA ASP A 218 -23.58 -15.50 15.71
C ASP A 218 -23.36 -16.40 14.49
N ARG A 219 -24.14 -16.24 13.43
CA ARG A 219 -23.97 -16.97 12.16
C ARG A 219 -22.65 -16.70 11.44
N VAL A 220 -21.92 -15.65 11.84
CA VAL A 220 -20.63 -15.24 11.26
C VAL A 220 -19.48 -15.60 12.20
N THR A 221 -19.79 -15.96 13.46
CA THR A 221 -18.80 -16.49 14.38
C THR A 221 -18.51 -17.92 13.99
N PHE A 222 -17.26 -18.21 13.62
CA PHE A 222 -16.81 -19.59 13.47
C PHE A 222 -16.72 -20.18 14.87
N ALA A 223 -17.47 -21.25 15.14
CA ALA A 223 -17.25 -22.04 16.33
C ALA A 223 -15.79 -22.46 16.37
N ALA A 224 -15.09 -22.13 17.44
CA ALA A 224 -13.77 -22.69 17.68
C ALA A 224 -13.93 -24.21 17.86
N HIS A 225 -13.47 -24.98 16.89
CA HIS A 225 -13.30 -26.44 17.01
C HIS A 225 -11.99 -26.74 17.67
#